data_6360c987a71c3a2dd5621e35bb3dc8f1
#
_entry.id   6360c987a71c3a2dd5621e35bb3dc8f1
#
_cell.length_a   1.000
_cell.length_b   1.000
_cell.length_c   1.000
_cell.angle_alpha   90.00
_cell.angle_beta   90.00
_cell.angle_gamma   90.00
#
_symmetry.space_group_name_H-M   'P 1'
#
loop_
_entity.id
_entity.type
_entity.pdbx_description
1 polymer ?
#
loop_
_entity_poly.entity_id
_entity_poly.type
_entity_poly.pdbx_seq_one_letter_code
_entity_poly.pdbx_strand_id
1 'polypeptide(L)'
;VFNTALVGYNESLTDPSYKGQIMVMTAPMIGNYGVPDDKAMINEIEAWMESNQIQVTGLVVSYYADDYSHWNAIQKLGAWLESQNIPGIYGVDTRMITKKLREQGSTLGKIVADQDIEYYDPNQDNLVDQVSCKEVIRYNEGADIKIVLIDCGVKNNIIRCFVNRDVEVIRVPWDYDYSTLEYDGLFISNGPGDPALCVPTIN
;
A
#
# COMPACT_ATOMS: atom_id res chain seq x y z
N VAL A 1 -4.91 -9.03 7.68
CA VAL A 1 -5.53 -9.14 6.34
C VAL A 1 -5.00 -10.35 5.60
N PHE A 2 -5.71 -10.83 4.58
CA PHE A 2 -5.19 -11.85 3.66
C PHE A 2 -5.32 -11.39 2.20
N ASN A 3 -4.39 -11.89 1.36
CA ASN A 3 -4.41 -11.68 -0.08
C ASN A 3 -4.36 -13.04 -0.79
N THR A 4 -5.23 -13.24 -1.78
CA THR A 4 -5.34 -14.49 -2.55
C THR A 4 -4.80 -14.36 -3.98
N ALA A 5 -4.24 -13.22 -4.35
CA ALA A 5 -3.59 -13.02 -5.64
C ALA A 5 -2.38 -13.94 -5.79
N LEU A 6 -2.19 -14.49 -6.98
CA LEU A 6 -1.04 -15.35 -7.30
C LEU A 6 0.22 -14.56 -7.65
N VAL A 7 0.06 -13.29 -8.03
CA VAL A 7 1.13 -12.38 -8.45
C VAL A 7 0.88 -11.00 -7.83
N GLY A 8 1.86 -10.09 -7.92
CA GLY A 8 1.68 -8.71 -7.47
C GLY A 8 1.92 -8.53 -5.97
N TYR A 9 2.84 -9.28 -5.38
CA TYR A 9 3.14 -9.10 -3.97
C TYR A 9 3.85 -7.75 -3.69
N ASN A 10 4.65 -7.24 -4.62
CA ASN A 10 5.31 -5.94 -4.46
C ASN A 10 4.28 -4.81 -4.37
N GLU A 11 3.31 -4.82 -5.29
CA GLU A 11 2.19 -3.89 -5.32
C GLU A 11 1.32 -4.02 -4.07
N SER A 12 1.05 -5.26 -3.65
CA SER A 12 0.25 -5.51 -2.45
C SER A 12 0.95 -5.03 -1.16
N LEU A 13 2.26 -5.23 -1.05
CA LEU A 13 3.02 -4.82 0.13
C LEU A 13 3.14 -3.29 0.24
N THR A 14 3.13 -2.58 -0.89
CA THR A 14 3.22 -1.12 -0.95
C THR A 14 1.86 -0.41 -1.06
N ASP A 15 0.75 -1.14 -1.10
CA ASP A 15 -0.60 -0.56 -1.14
C ASP A 15 -0.93 0.12 0.20
N PRO A 16 -1.17 1.45 0.22
CA PRO A 16 -1.50 2.19 1.43
C PRO A 16 -2.72 1.65 2.18
N SER A 17 -3.64 0.98 1.50
CA SER A 17 -4.83 0.37 2.12
C SER A 17 -4.49 -0.68 3.18
N TYR A 18 -3.26 -1.22 3.17
CA TYR A 18 -2.82 -2.23 4.13
C TYR A 18 -1.98 -1.67 5.28
N LYS A 19 -1.93 -0.36 5.42
CA LYS A 19 -1.21 0.30 6.53
C LYS A 19 -1.63 -0.26 7.87
N GLY A 20 -0.63 -0.61 8.70
CA GLY A 20 -0.86 -1.13 10.05
C GLY A 20 -1.31 -2.60 10.12
N GLN A 21 -1.39 -3.33 8.99
CA GLN A 21 -1.89 -4.70 8.95
C GLN A 21 -0.78 -5.72 8.68
N ILE A 22 -0.87 -6.88 9.32
CA ILE A 22 -0.08 -8.07 8.96
C ILE A 22 -0.77 -8.73 7.76
N MET A 23 -0.02 -8.94 6.67
CA MET A 23 -0.54 -9.53 5.44
C MET A 23 -0.25 -11.04 5.38
N VAL A 24 -1.29 -11.83 5.20
CA VAL A 24 -1.20 -13.27 4.96
C VAL A 24 -1.40 -13.54 3.47
N MET A 25 -0.40 -14.08 2.78
CA MET A 25 -0.49 -14.38 1.34
C MET A 25 -0.74 -15.87 1.13
N THR A 26 -1.77 -16.21 0.36
CA THR A 26 -2.14 -17.60 0.09
C THR A 26 -1.50 -18.17 -1.16
N ALA A 27 -0.82 -17.37 -1.97
CA ALA A 27 -0.01 -17.86 -3.07
C ALA A 27 1.00 -18.88 -2.54
N PRO A 28 1.19 -20.01 -3.22
CA PRO A 28 1.98 -21.13 -2.71
C PRO A 28 3.46 -20.79 -2.55
N MET A 29 3.96 -19.81 -3.29
CA MET A 29 5.35 -19.38 -3.27
C MET A 29 5.43 -17.86 -3.39
N ILE A 30 6.17 -17.24 -2.48
CA ILE A 30 6.41 -15.79 -2.46
C ILE A 30 7.93 -15.54 -2.47
N GLY A 31 8.38 -14.49 -3.15
CA GLY A 31 9.79 -14.14 -3.33
C GLY A 31 10.39 -14.58 -4.67
N ASN A 32 9.75 -15.50 -5.37
CA ASN A 32 10.26 -16.18 -6.57
C ASN A 32 10.57 -15.27 -7.77
N TYR A 33 9.99 -14.07 -7.85
CA TYR A 33 10.33 -13.10 -8.89
C TYR A 33 11.05 -11.86 -8.37
N GLY A 34 11.43 -11.85 -7.08
CA GLY A 34 12.21 -10.76 -6.48
C GLY A 34 11.48 -9.44 -6.40
N VAL A 35 12.22 -8.36 -6.26
CA VAL A 35 11.71 -7.00 -6.15
C VAL A 35 12.39 -6.13 -7.20
N PRO A 36 11.63 -5.38 -8.03
CA PRO A 36 12.19 -4.43 -8.97
C PRO A 36 12.81 -3.23 -8.23
N ASP A 37 13.43 -2.31 -8.97
CA ASP A 37 13.93 -1.07 -8.41
C ASP A 37 12.77 -0.24 -7.82
N ASP A 38 12.71 -0.19 -6.50
CA ASP A 38 11.68 0.52 -5.74
C ASP A 38 11.83 2.06 -5.79
N LYS A 39 12.95 2.54 -6.36
CA LYS A 39 13.24 3.97 -6.60
C LYS A 39 13.06 4.38 -8.04
N ALA A 40 12.77 3.44 -8.94
CA ALA A 40 12.51 3.76 -10.33
C ALA A 40 11.25 4.60 -10.48
N MET A 41 11.33 5.71 -11.21
CA MET A 41 10.24 6.65 -11.42
C MET A 41 9.85 6.72 -12.90
N ILE A 42 8.55 6.83 -13.16
CA ILE A 42 7.98 7.15 -14.47
C ILE A 42 6.97 8.28 -14.26
N ASN A 43 7.16 9.41 -14.93
CA ASN A 43 6.34 10.61 -14.76
C ASN A 43 6.25 11.05 -13.28
N GLU A 44 7.37 11.01 -12.56
CA GLU A 44 7.49 11.38 -11.14
C GLU A 44 6.66 10.50 -10.18
N ILE A 45 6.25 9.30 -10.64
CA ILE A 45 5.52 8.31 -9.85
C ILE A 45 6.37 7.04 -9.80
N GLU A 46 6.42 6.35 -8.65
CA GLU A 46 7.11 5.06 -8.54
C GLU A 46 6.59 4.09 -9.61
N ALA A 47 7.52 3.54 -10.40
CA ALA A 47 7.17 2.78 -11.59
C ALA A 47 6.46 1.45 -11.29
N TRP A 48 6.89 0.77 -10.23
CA TRP A 48 6.54 -0.62 -9.92
C TRP A 48 5.82 -0.81 -8.59
N MET A 49 5.69 0.25 -7.79
CA MET A 49 5.13 0.22 -6.45
C MET A 49 3.84 1.04 -6.38
N GLU A 50 3.01 0.76 -5.40
CA GLU A 50 1.77 1.52 -5.18
C GLU A 50 1.95 2.69 -4.21
N SER A 51 3.10 2.76 -3.53
CA SER A 51 3.58 3.89 -2.74
C SER A 51 5.11 3.80 -2.56
N ASN A 52 5.71 4.80 -1.95
CA ASN A 52 7.16 4.94 -1.78
C ASN A 52 7.79 4.01 -0.73
N GLN A 53 6.99 3.18 -0.04
CA GLN A 53 7.46 2.27 1.01
C GLN A 53 6.52 1.08 1.19
N ILE A 54 6.98 0.07 1.93
CA ILE A 54 6.13 -1.03 2.39
C ILE A 54 5.15 -0.49 3.44
N GLN A 55 3.87 -0.77 3.28
CA GLN A 55 2.80 -0.28 4.14
C GLN A 55 2.34 -1.31 5.18
N VAL A 56 2.51 -2.60 4.88
CA VAL A 56 2.18 -3.66 5.83
C VAL A 56 3.17 -3.67 7.00
N THR A 57 2.71 -4.13 8.18
CA THR A 57 3.54 -4.26 9.38
C THR A 57 4.17 -5.64 9.53
N GLY A 58 3.83 -6.57 8.66
CA GLY A 58 4.41 -7.90 8.64
C GLY A 58 3.87 -8.76 7.52
N LEU A 59 4.62 -9.78 7.13
CA LEU A 59 4.30 -10.71 6.05
C LEU A 59 4.29 -12.14 6.54
N VAL A 60 3.21 -12.89 6.22
CA VAL A 60 3.05 -14.31 6.54
C VAL A 60 2.83 -15.10 5.25
N VAL A 61 3.70 -16.08 4.99
CA VAL A 61 3.66 -16.89 3.78
C VAL A 61 3.83 -18.37 4.08
N SER A 62 3.33 -19.25 3.20
CA SER A 62 3.53 -20.69 3.35
C SER A 62 4.91 -21.13 2.91
N TYR A 63 5.39 -20.64 1.77
CA TYR A 63 6.74 -20.90 1.27
C TYR A 63 7.39 -19.60 0.78
N TYR A 64 8.63 -19.41 1.18
CA TYR A 64 9.47 -18.31 0.73
C TYR A 64 10.57 -18.83 -0.20
N ALA A 65 10.67 -18.25 -1.40
CA ALA A 65 11.77 -18.51 -2.32
C ALA A 65 12.89 -17.49 -2.07
N ASP A 66 14.04 -17.99 -1.62
CA ASP A 66 15.22 -17.15 -1.38
C ASP A 66 15.86 -16.68 -2.70
N ASP A 67 15.81 -17.51 -3.74
CA ASP A 67 16.28 -17.14 -5.06
C ASP A 67 15.13 -16.63 -5.94
N TYR A 68 15.43 -15.63 -6.76
CA TYR A 68 14.45 -15.03 -7.66
C TYR A 68 14.91 -15.13 -9.12
N SER A 69 13.91 -15.12 -10.02
CA SER A 69 14.14 -15.21 -11.46
C SER A 69 13.11 -14.34 -12.20
N HIS A 70 13.38 -13.05 -12.32
CA HIS A 70 12.56 -12.14 -13.11
C HIS A 70 13.45 -11.03 -13.70
N TRP A 71 13.24 -10.70 -14.97
CA TRP A 71 14.07 -9.76 -15.72
C TRP A 71 14.16 -8.35 -15.07
N ASN A 72 13.13 -7.94 -14.34
CA ASN A 72 13.02 -6.62 -13.70
C ASN A 72 13.47 -6.61 -12.23
N ALA A 73 13.83 -7.75 -11.66
CA ALA A 73 14.20 -7.82 -10.27
C ALA A 73 15.66 -7.43 -10.07
N ILE A 74 15.92 -6.62 -9.06
CA ILE A 74 17.27 -6.19 -8.65
C ILE A 74 17.64 -6.69 -7.26
N GLN A 75 16.67 -7.14 -6.45
CA GLN A 75 16.92 -7.58 -5.08
C GLN A 75 15.95 -8.69 -4.65
N LYS A 76 16.35 -9.42 -3.58
CA LYS A 76 15.52 -10.42 -2.91
C LYS A 76 14.42 -9.74 -2.09
N LEU A 77 13.25 -10.36 -2.02
CA LEU A 77 12.15 -9.87 -1.18
C LEU A 77 12.56 -9.78 0.30
N GLY A 78 13.28 -10.77 0.84
CA GLY A 78 13.74 -10.75 2.23
C GLY A 78 14.65 -9.54 2.53
N ALA A 79 15.60 -9.24 1.63
CA ALA A 79 16.49 -8.07 1.77
C ALA A 79 15.70 -6.74 1.74
N TRP A 80 14.68 -6.66 0.89
CA TRP A 80 13.83 -5.48 0.82
C TRP A 80 12.98 -5.30 2.08
N LEU A 81 12.37 -6.38 2.61
CA LEU A 81 11.67 -6.36 3.89
C LEU A 81 12.58 -5.91 5.03
N GLU A 82 13.79 -6.49 5.11
CA GLU A 82 14.80 -6.15 6.13
C GLU A 82 15.22 -4.67 6.06
N SER A 83 15.42 -4.14 4.86
CA SER A 83 15.80 -2.73 4.65
C SER A 83 14.77 -1.74 5.20
N GLN A 84 13.50 -2.16 5.33
CA GLN A 84 12.40 -1.37 5.86
C GLN A 84 11.91 -1.86 7.24
N ASN A 85 12.64 -2.76 7.88
CA ASN A 85 12.32 -3.33 9.20
C ASN A 85 10.95 -4.02 9.26
N ILE A 86 10.54 -4.69 8.19
CA ILE A 86 9.27 -5.44 8.11
C ILE A 86 9.53 -6.91 8.42
N PRO A 87 9.00 -7.46 9.51
CA PRO A 87 9.15 -8.87 9.84
C PRO A 87 8.37 -9.76 8.87
N GLY A 88 8.99 -10.87 8.47
CA GLY A 88 8.37 -11.90 7.65
C GLY A 88 8.50 -13.28 8.28
N ILE A 89 7.44 -14.10 8.22
CA ILE A 89 7.49 -15.50 8.62
C ILE A 89 7.00 -16.41 7.49
N TYR A 90 7.63 -17.57 7.36
CA TYR A 90 7.26 -18.59 6.39
C TYR A 90 7.09 -19.96 7.06
N GLY A 91 6.63 -20.96 6.31
CA GLY A 91 6.33 -22.28 6.84
C GLY A 91 4.99 -22.35 7.59
N VAL A 92 4.10 -21.38 7.35
CA VAL A 92 2.80 -21.26 8.02
C VAL A 92 1.67 -21.74 7.13
N ASP A 93 0.66 -22.42 7.69
CA ASP A 93 -0.57 -22.74 6.95
C ASP A 93 -1.43 -21.50 6.74
N THR A 94 -1.07 -20.73 5.71
CA THR A 94 -1.77 -19.48 5.34
C THR A 94 -3.21 -19.72 4.92
N ARG A 95 -3.51 -20.94 4.43
CA ARG A 95 -4.86 -21.31 4.00
C ARG A 95 -5.79 -21.48 5.20
N MET A 96 -5.30 -22.11 6.27
CA MET A 96 -6.03 -22.24 7.53
C MET A 96 -6.30 -20.86 8.16
N ILE A 97 -5.27 -19.98 8.21
CA ILE A 97 -5.42 -18.62 8.72
C ILE A 97 -6.47 -17.84 7.92
N THR A 98 -6.42 -17.93 6.59
CA THR A 98 -7.38 -17.26 5.70
C THR A 98 -8.82 -17.72 5.95
N LYS A 99 -9.03 -19.02 6.12
CA LYS A 99 -10.35 -19.55 6.48
C LYS A 99 -10.86 -18.96 7.80
N LYS A 100 -10.00 -18.94 8.81
CA LYS A 100 -10.33 -18.38 10.13
C LYS A 100 -10.67 -16.88 10.02
N LEU A 101 -9.91 -16.09 9.29
CA LEU A 101 -10.17 -14.66 9.07
C LEU A 101 -11.48 -14.43 8.32
N ARG A 102 -11.83 -15.28 7.37
CA ARG A 102 -13.12 -15.19 6.65
C ARG A 102 -14.32 -15.50 7.53
N GLU A 103 -14.18 -16.42 8.47
CA GLU A 103 -15.26 -16.83 9.37
C GLU A 103 -15.44 -15.86 10.54
N GLN A 104 -14.34 -15.33 11.07
CA GLN A 104 -14.34 -14.50 12.28
C GLN A 104 -14.27 -13.00 12.00
N GLY A 105 -13.95 -12.58 10.77
CA GLY A 105 -13.68 -11.19 10.41
C GLY A 105 -12.28 -10.74 10.80
N SER A 106 -12.10 -9.43 10.90
CA SER A 106 -10.83 -8.81 11.29
C SER A 106 -10.50 -9.18 12.74
N THR A 107 -9.23 -9.51 12.98
CA THR A 107 -8.72 -9.85 14.31
C THR A 107 -7.34 -9.28 14.52
N LEU A 108 -7.01 -8.91 15.75
CA LEU A 108 -5.67 -8.49 16.11
C LEU A 108 -4.70 -9.67 16.01
N GLY A 109 -3.50 -9.39 15.51
CA GLY A 109 -2.43 -10.38 15.39
C GLY A 109 -1.08 -9.75 15.72
N LYS A 110 -0.11 -10.59 16.09
CA LYS A 110 1.26 -10.18 16.30
C LYS A 110 2.21 -11.26 15.79
N ILE A 111 3.39 -10.85 15.31
CA ILE A 111 4.51 -11.73 14.99
C ILE A 111 5.48 -11.65 16.17
N VAL A 112 5.74 -12.79 16.80
CA VAL A 112 6.63 -12.89 17.98
C VAL A 112 7.84 -13.71 17.61
N ALA A 113 9.04 -13.15 17.80
CA ALA A 113 10.32 -13.86 17.66
C ALA A 113 10.87 -14.25 19.02
N ASP A 114 11.58 -13.34 19.69
CA ASP A 114 12.30 -13.64 20.95
C ASP A 114 11.51 -13.19 22.18
N GLN A 115 10.81 -12.07 22.11
CA GLN A 115 10.06 -11.50 23.22
C GLN A 115 8.62 -11.25 22.81
N ASP A 116 7.70 -11.47 23.73
CA ASP A 116 6.29 -11.16 23.51
C ASP A 116 6.09 -9.64 23.46
N ILE A 117 5.19 -9.20 22.57
CA ILE A 117 4.86 -7.79 22.36
C ILE A 117 3.37 -7.60 22.63
N GLU A 118 2.98 -6.40 23.03
CA GLU A 118 1.59 -6.03 23.16
C GLU A 118 0.87 -6.04 21.80
N TYR A 119 -0.44 -6.25 21.85
CA TYR A 119 -1.24 -6.10 20.64
C TYR A 119 -1.38 -4.63 20.28
N TYR A 120 -1.16 -4.35 19.01
CA TYR A 120 -1.44 -3.05 18.42
C TYR A 120 -2.76 -3.10 17.65
N ASP A 121 -3.68 -2.20 17.96
CA ASP A 121 -4.93 -2.03 17.23
C ASP A 121 -4.82 -0.78 16.32
N PRO A 122 -4.64 -0.96 15.02
CA PRO A 122 -4.49 0.14 14.08
C PRO A 122 -5.74 1.02 13.95
N ASN A 123 -6.91 0.55 14.38
CA ASN A 123 -8.13 1.37 14.35
C ASN A 123 -8.15 2.48 15.41
N GLN A 124 -7.19 2.50 16.34
CA GLN A 124 -7.05 3.59 17.31
C GLN A 124 -6.31 4.80 16.73
N ASP A 125 -5.67 4.64 15.60
CA ASP A 125 -4.89 5.69 14.94
C ASP A 125 -5.58 6.21 13.68
N ASN A 126 -5.34 7.46 13.33
CA ASN A 126 -5.68 7.99 12.01
C ASN A 126 -4.67 7.47 10.97
N LEU A 127 -4.99 6.32 10.37
CA LEU A 127 -4.11 5.70 9.37
C LEU A 127 -4.06 6.50 8.07
N VAL A 128 -5.10 7.27 7.74
CA VAL A 128 -5.12 8.12 6.55
C VAL A 128 -4.08 9.21 6.67
N ASP A 129 -3.94 9.85 7.83
CA ASP A 129 -2.89 10.84 8.06
C ASP A 129 -1.47 10.25 7.88
N GLN A 130 -1.27 8.97 8.21
CA GLN A 130 0.03 8.31 8.06
C GLN A 130 0.41 7.99 6.60
N VAL A 131 -0.54 7.91 5.68
CA VAL A 131 -0.30 7.51 4.28
C VAL A 131 -0.56 8.63 3.27
N SER A 132 -1.31 9.66 3.65
CA SER A 132 -1.59 10.82 2.81
C SER A 132 -0.32 11.63 2.54
N CYS A 133 -0.23 12.25 1.36
CA CYS A 133 0.81 13.23 1.08
C CYS A 133 0.74 14.39 2.09
N LYS A 134 1.87 15.07 2.31
CA LYS A 134 1.93 16.18 3.28
C LYS A 134 1.90 17.55 2.62
N GLU A 135 2.01 17.59 1.30
CA GLU A 135 1.98 18.79 0.48
C GLU A 135 1.27 18.53 -0.84
N VAL A 136 0.89 19.58 -1.53
CA VAL A 136 0.26 19.49 -2.84
C VAL A 136 1.29 19.03 -3.88
N ILE A 137 0.97 17.97 -4.61
CA ILE A 137 1.82 17.42 -5.67
C ILE A 137 1.04 17.48 -6.98
N ARG A 138 1.69 17.93 -8.05
CA ARG A 138 1.10 18.01 -9.38
C ARG A 138 1.76 17.04 -10.32
N TYR A 139 0.95 16.40 -11.16
CA TYR A 139 1.39 15.47 -12.19
C TYR A 139 0.78 15.89 -13.52
N ASN A 140 1.55 15.78 -14.61
CA ASN A 140 1.12 16.12 -15.97
C ASN A 140 0.54 17.55 -16.08
N GLU A 141 1.25 18.52 -15.51
CA GLU A 141 0.85 19.93 -15.52
C GLU A 141 0.62 20.45 -16.95
N GLY A 142 -0.45 21.22 -17.12
CA GLY A 142 -0.80 21.86 -18.36
C GLY A 142 -1.71 21.04 -19.29
N ALA A 143 -2.18 19.87 -18.84
CA ALA A 143 -3.24 19.15 -19.55
C ALA A 143 -4.57 19.92 -19.51
N ASP A 144 -5.41 19.73 -20.53
CA ASP A 144 -6.68 20.44 -20.67
C ASP A 144 -7.70 20.10 -19.57
N ILE A 145 -7.65 18.85 -19.07
CA ILE A 145 -8.53 18.39 -17.99
C ILE A 145 -7.74 18.30 -16.70
N LYS A 146 -8.29 18.88 -15.64
CA LYS A 146 -7.68 18.92 -14.31
C LYS A 146 -8.55 18.23 -13.28
N ILE A 147 -7.96 17.37 -12.47
CA ILE A 147 -8.64 16.79 -11.31
C ILE A 147 -7.91 17.15 -10.02
N VAL A 148 -8.67 17.44 -8.98
CA VAL A 148 -8.18 17.41 -7.62
C VAL A 148 -8.35 15.99 -7.09
N LEU A 149 -7.26 15.41 -6.60
CA LEU A 149 -7.25 14.10 -5.98
C LEU A 149 -6.97 14.24 -4.50
N ILE A 150 -7.99 13.99 -3.66
CA ILE A 150 -7.84 13.97 -2.21
C ILE A 150 -7.19 12.63 -1.81
N ASP A 151 -6.01 12.73 -1.23
CA ASP A 151 -5.19 11.59 -0.89
C ASP A 151 -5.51 11.02 0.48
N CYS A 152 -6.42 10.07 0.54
CA CYS A 152 -6.69 9.25 1.73
C CYS A 152 -5.82 7.98 1.79
N GLY A 153 -4.82 7.84 0.93
CA GLY A 153 -4.00 6.65 0.76
C GLY A 153 -4.12 6.10 -0.66
N VAL A 154 -3.96 6.99 -1.65
CA VAL A 154 -4.08 6.66 -3.07
C VAL A 154 -2.97 5.71 -3.52
N LYS A 155 -3.33 4.72 -4.34
CA LYS A 155 -2.37 3.89 -5.05
C LYS A 155 -1.78 4.62 -6.25
N ASN A 156 -0.48 4.49 -6.44
CA ASN A 156 0.21 5.10 -7.58
C ASN A 156 -0.40 4.69 -8.93
N ASN A 157 -0.94 3.48 -9.04
CA ASN A 157 -1.60 3.05 -10.27
C ASN A 157 -2.83 3.90 -10.63
N ILE A 158 -3.54 4.43 -9.64
CA ILE A 158 -4.67 5.35 -9.90
C ILE A 158 -4.16 6.64 -10.53
N ILE A 159 -3.08 7.22 -9.98
CA ILE A 159 -2.46 8.44 -10.52
C ILE A 159 -1.95 8.16 -11.94
N ARG A 160 -1.23 7.04 -12.15
CA ARG A 160 -0.77 6.61 -13.49
C ARG A 160 -1.92 6.48 -14.49
N CYS A 161 -3.08 5.98 -14.05
CA CYS A 161 -4.27 5.86 -14.91
C CYS A 161 -4.80 7.22 -15.39
N PHE A 162 -4.75 8.26 -14.57
CA PHE A 162 -5.13 9.61 -14.96
C PHE A 162 -4.10 10.24 -15.88
N VAL A 163 -2.83 10.21 -15.49
CA VAL A 163 -1.72 10.76 -16.29
C VAL A 163 -1.66 10.14 -17.69
N ASN A 164 -1.85 8.82 -17.80
CA ASN A 164 -1.89 8.12 -19.09
C ASN A 164 -3.12 8.48 -19.96
N ARG A 165 -4.08 9.20 -19.41
CA ARG A 165 -5.26 9.73 -20.14
C ARG A 165 -5.15 11.22 -20.42
N ASP A 166 -3.95 11.77 -20.26
CA ASP A 166 -3.66 13.18 -20.44
C ASP A 166 -4.50 14.10 -19.51
N VAL A 167 -4.57 13.73 -18.23
CA VAL A 167 -5.23 14.49 -17.19
C VAL A 167 -4.17 15.07 -16.24
N GLU A 168 -4.26 16.36 -15.94
CA GLU A 168 -3.50 16.97 -14.84
C GLU A 168 -4.09 16.51 -13.52
N VAL A 169 -3.25 15.95 -12.63
CA VAL A 169 -3.66 15.52 -11.29
C VAL A 169 -3.06 16.44 -10.25
N ILE A 170 -3.90 17.11 -9.48
CA ILE A 170 -3.54 17.91 -8.32
C ILE A 170 -3.82 17.06 -7.07
N ARG A 171 -2.80 16.31 -6.62
CA ARG A 171 -2.89 15.48 -5.41
C ARG A 171 -2.73 16.36 -4.19
N VAL A 172 -3.71 16.34 -3.30
CA VAL A 172 -3.75 17.15 -2.08
C VAL A 172 -3.84 16.27 -0.83
N PRO A 173 -3.33 16.71 0.33
CA PRO A 173 -3.55 16.03 1.61
C PRO A 173 -5.02 15.76 1.90
N TRP A 174 -5.31 14.74 2.71
CA TRP A 174 -6.66 14.32 3.09
C TRP A 174 -7.48 15.42 3.80
N ASP A 175 -6.81 16.38 4.44
CA ASP A 175 -7.39 17.48 5.20
C ASP A 175 -7.23 18.87 4.52
N TYR A 176 -6.83 18.87 3.24
CA TYR A 176 -6.57 20.10 2.50
C TYR A 176 -7.86 20.80 2.05
N ASP A 177 -7.92 22.14 2.24
CA ASP A 177 -8.99 22.96 1.68
C ASP A 177 -8.76 23.22 0.18
N TYR A 178 -9.39 22.42 -0.65
CA TYR A 178 -9.30 22.50 -2.11
C TYR A 178 -10.28 23.49 -2.76
N SER A 179 -11.12 24.19 -1.98
CA SER A 179 -12.14 25.13 -2.49
C SER A 179 -11.55 26.29 -3.29
N THR A 180 -10.25 26.58 -3.10
CA THR A 180 -9.53 27.64 -3.80
C THR A 180 -8.86 27.18 -5.10
N LEU A 181 -8.90 25.90 -5.42
CA LEU A 181 -8.31 25.33 -6.62
C LEU A 181 -9.30 25.36 -7.78
N GLU A 182 -8.79 25.57 -9.00
CA GLU A 182 -9.56 25.40 -10.23
C GLU A 182 -9.36 23.98 -10.76
N TYR A 183 -10.46 23.25 -10.96
CA TYR A 183 -10.46 21.86 -11.45
C TYR A 183 -11.77 21.51 -12.17
N ASP A 184 -11.73 20.51 -13.03
CA ASP A 184 -12.88 19.97 -13.76
C ASP A 184 -13.53 18.79 -13.04
N GLY A 185 -12.79 18.10 -12.17
CA GLY A 185 -13.30 16.94 -11.44
C GLY A 185 -12.61 16.74 -10.09
N LEU A 186 -13.36 16.14 -9.17
CA LEU A 186 -12.89 15.76 -7.84
C LEU A 186 -12.82 14.25 -7.70
N PHE A 187 -11.70 13.72 -7.24
CA PHE A 187 -11.52 12.32 -6.94
C PHE A 187 -11.09 12.14 -5.47
N ILE A 188 -11.89 11.43 -4.69
CA ILE A 188 -11.55 11.05 -3.32
C ILE A 188 -11.03 9.62 -3.37
N SER A 189 -9.80 9.41 -2.95
CA SER A 189 -9.18 8.08 -3.01
C SER A 189 -9.70 7.16 -1.90
N ASN A 190 -9.52 5.85 -2.12
CA ASN A 190 -9.56 4.89 -1.02
C ASN A 190 -8.40 5.11 -0.04
N GLY A 191 -8.46 4.46 1.11
CA GLY A 191 -7.42 4.50 2.12
C GLY A 191 -7.59 3.43 3.19
N PRO A 192 -6.68 3.36 4.18
CA PRO A 192 -6.76 2.46 5.32
C PRO A 192 -7.67 2.99 6.42
N GLY A 193 -8.06 2.12 7.35
CA GLY A 193 -8.76 2.47 8.59
C GLY A 193 -10.24 2.80 8.43
N ASP A 194 -10.76 3.53 9.42
CA ASP A 194 -12.17 3.93 9.46
C ASP A 194 -12.36 5.28 8.76
N PRO A 195 -13.16 5.37 7.68
CA PRO A 195 -13.43 6.63 7.00
C PRO A 195 -14.11 7.68 7.89
N ALA A 196 -14.76 7.29 8.98
CA ALA A 196 -15.35 8.23 9.94
C ALA A 196 -14.30 9.13 10.63
N LEU A 197 -13.03 8.72 10.64
CA LEU A 197 -11.92 9.53 11.15
C LEU A 197 -11.48 10.65 10.18
N CYS A 198 -11.92 10.60 8.93
CA CYS A 198 -11.58 11.58 7.88
C CYS A 198 -12.54 12.77 7.88
N VAL A 199 -12.82 13.35 9.04
CA VAL A 199 -13.79 14.46 9.20
C VAL A 199 -13.50 15.64 8.25
N PRO A 200 -12.26 16.15 8.09
CA PRO A 200 -11.95 17.20 7.13
C PRO A 200 -12.30 16.87 5.68
N THR A 201 -12.12 15.61 5.26
CA THR A 201 -12.46 15.17 3.90
C THR A 201 -13.98 15.07 3.68
N ILE A 202 -14.74 14.81 4.75
CA ILE A 202 -16.20 14.62 4.69
C ILE A 202 -16.95 15.95 4.64
N ASN A 203 -16.44 16.98 5.30
CA ASN A 203 -17.04 18.32 5.44
C ASN A 203 -16.60 19.27 4.32
#